data_752e37459136e7077316f6765918207a
#
_entry.id   752e37459136e7077316f6765918207a
#
_cell.length_a   1.000
_cell.length_b   1.000
_cell.length_c   1.000
_cell.angle_alpha   90.00
_cell.angle_beta   90.00
_cell.angle_gamma   90.00
#
_symmetry.space_group_name_H-M   'P 1'
#
loop_
_entity.id
_entity.type
_entity.pdbx_description
1 polymer ?
#
loop_
_entity_poly.entity_id
_entity_poly.type
_entity_poly.pdbx_seq_one_letter_code
_entity_poly.pdbx_strand_id
1 'polypeptide(L)'
;MTYAYKMTDDDVLKMFESAKKLDMVVCVHSEDDKGIEFLRKKFTKENKLTPIYHAESRPDFIEGGSVYKLLSYAEITGFEKLYLVHISSKESMKIIEDFRKKGVKFFVESCPQYIFLTEEKYLEKNGLDFILSPPLRKKEDTKYIKDSLINKKIDVIATDHCSFTLEDKAKGKTDFKLCPNGIPGVEERVPLLFNEVINDRLSVEIFLKTVCENPAKIFGLFPKKGILTEGSDADIFEKKDAKIKNVHTAAKYSCYDNFPLSAVVDTVILRGNIIIKNNELIQKSSGKFIKRI
;
A
#
# COMPACT_ATOMS: atom_id res chain seq x y z
N MET A 1 -14.76 -1.55 7.24
CA MET A 1 -14.57 -1.94 5.82
C MET A 1 -15.56 -1.21 4.93
N THR A 2 -15.11 -0.63 3.85
CA THR A 2 -15.90 0.22 2.93
C THR A 2 -16.55 -0.53 1.77
N TYR A 3 -16.45 -1.86 1.74
CA TYR A 3 -16.97 -2.73 0.69
C TYR A 3 -18.14 -3.60 1.17
N ALA A 4 -18.74 -4.37 0.26
CA ALA A 4 -19.95 -5.16 0.51
C ALA A 4 -19.84 -6.16 1.68
N TYR A 5 -18.62 -6.54 2.06
CA TYR A 5 -18.34 -7.50 3.15
C TYR A 5 -17.82 -6.76 4.38
N LYS A 6 -18.72 -6.04 5.05
CA LYS A 6 -18.42 -5.35 6.32
C LYS A 6 -18.49 -6.34 7.47
N MET A 7 -17.48 -6.34 8.33
CA MET A 7 -17.48 -7.11 9.56
C MET A 7 -18.04 -6.26 10.71
N THR A 8 -18.81 -6.88 11.59
CA THR A 8 -19.19 -6.29 12.88
C THR A 8 -18.01 -6.36 13.84
N ASP A 9 -18.08 -5.62 14.93
CA ASP A 9 -17.06 -5.66 15.98
C ASP A 9 -16.93 -7.06 16.58
N ASP A 10 -18.06 -7.76 16.81
CA ASP A 10 -18.08 -9.15 17.26
C ASP A 10 -17.40 -10.12 16.28
N ASP A 11 -17.61 -9.92 14.98
CA ASP A 11 -16.97 -10.75 13.96
C ASP A 11 -15.46 -10.55 13.95
N VAL A 12 -14.99 -9.31 14.12
CA VAL A 12 -13.54 -9.01 14.20
C VAL A 12 -12.91 -9.68 15.42
N LEU A 13 -13.54 -9.59 16.60
CA LEU A 13 -13.04 -10.23 17.82
C LEU A 13 -12.97 -11.75 17.65
N LYS A 14 -14.04 -12.41 17.16
CA LYS A 14 -14.05 -13.85 16.87
C LYS A 14 -13.02 -14.25 15.83
N MET A 15 -12.81 -13.41 14.82
CA MET A 15 -11.78 -13.64 13.79
C MET A 15 -10.39 -13.61 14.42
N PHE A 16 -10.08 -12.63 15.28
CA PHE A 16 -8.77 -12.55 15.94
C PHE A 16 -8.49 -13.76 16.85
N GLU A 17 -9.49 -14.19 17.64
CA GLU A 17 -9.35 -15.40 18.44
C GLU A 17 -9.12 -16.66 17.59
N SER A 18 -9.83 -16.80 16.48
CA SER A 18 -9.70 -17.94 15.58
C SER A 18 -8.36 -17.92 14.85
N ALA A 19 -7.93 -16.76 14.35
CA ALA A 19 -6.67 -16.57 13.66
C ALA A 19 -5.47 -16.82 14.60
N LYS A 20 -5.58 -16.43 15.87
CA LYS A 20 -4.58 -16.71 16.90
C LYS A 20 -4.40 -18.22 17.11
N LYS A 21 -5.48 -18.99 17.20
CA LYS A 21 -5.43 -20.46 17.34
C LYS A 21 -4.82 -21.15 16.12
N LEU A 22 -5.03 -20.58 14.93
CA LEU A 22 -4.57 -21.13 13.65
C LEU A 22 -3.22 -20.55 13.19
N ASP A 23 -2.61 -19.71 14.01
CA ASP A 23 -1.35 -19.00 13.69
C ASP A 23 -1.39 -18.22 12.36
N MET A 24 -2.52 -17.60 12.05
CA MET A 24 -2.75 -16.88 10.79
C MET A 24 -2.46 -15.38 10.90
N VAL A 25 -1.95 -14.79 9.81
CA VAL A 25 -1.90 -13.34 9.64
C VAL A 25 -3.26 -12.85 9.17
N VAL A 26 -3.78 -11.78 9.78
CA VAL A 26 -5.04 -11.13 9.38
C VAL A 26 -4.75 -9.74 8.85
N CYS A 27 -4.96 -9.55 7.54
CA CYS A 27 -4.80 -8.27 6.86
C CYS A 27 -6.11 -7.49 6.92
N VAL A 28 -6.09 -6.25 7.43
CA VAL A 28 -7.32 -5.47 7.66
C VAL A 28 -7.21 -4.07 7.07
N HIS A 29 -8.17 -3.73 6.20
CA HIS A 29 -8.43 -2.36 5.77
C HIS A 29 -9.11 -1.58 6.92
N SER A 30 -8.59 -0.40 7.24
CA SER A 30 -8.89 0.32 8.48
C SER A 30 -9.55 1.67 8.21
N GLU A 31 -10.80 1.70 7.76
CA GLU A 31 -11.62 2.93 7.66
C GLU A 31 -13.01 2.71 8.27
N ASP A 32 -13.55 3.71 8.98
CA ASP A 32 -14.91 3.67 9.51
C ASP A 32 -15.94 3.95 8.42
N ASP A 33 -16.67 2.91 8.04
CA ASP A 33 -17.66 2.97 6.96
C ASP A 33 -18.83 3.91 7.26
N LYS A 34 -19.28 4.01 8.52
CA LYS A 34 -20.43 4.84 8.88
C LYS A 34 -20.14 6.32 8.77
N GLY A 35 -18.94 6.74 9.18
CA GLY A 35 -18.47 8.11 9.00
C GLY A 35 -18.35 8.47 7.52
N ILE A 36 -17.76 7.58 6.71
CA ILE A 36 -17.63 7.77 5.26
C ILE A 36 -19.01 7.86 4.60
N GLU A 37 -19.94 6.97 4.92
CA GLU A 37 -21.29 6.96 4.35
C GLU A 37 -22.03 8.26 4.67
N PHE A 38 -21.93 8.74 5.92
CA PHE A 38 -22.52 9.99 6.36
C PHE A 38 -21.98 11.18 5.53
N LEU A 39 -20.66 11.31 5.41
CA LEU A 39 -20.03 12.39 4.66
C LEU A 39 -20.34 12.32 3.16
N ARG A 40 -20.33 11.15 2.55
CA ARG A 40 -20.72 10.96 1.14
C ARG A 40 -22.17 11.37 0.89
N LYS A 41 -23.09 11.02 1.77
CA LYS A 41 -24.52 11.47 1.69
C LYS A 41 -24.62 12.98 1.83
N LYS A 42 -23.89 13.59 2.77
CA LYS A 42 -23.84 15.04 2.95
C LYS A 42 -23.35 15.73 1.68
N PHE A 43 -22.21 15.34 1.13
CA PHE A 43 -21.65 15.93 -0.09
C PHE A 43 -22.56 15.75 -1.31
N THR A 44 -23.23 14.61 -1.42
CA THR A 44 -24.21 14.41 -2.49
C THR A 44 -25.36 15.42 -2.41
N LYS A 45 -25.90 15.68 -1.21
CA LYS A 45 -26.97 16.69 -1.01
C LYS A 45 -26.50 18.10 -1.33
N GLU A 46 -25.21 18.38 -1.11
CA GLU A 46 -24.59 19.69 -1.38
C GLU A 46 -24.09 19.82 -2.83
N ASN A 47 -24.35 18.83 -3.70
CA ASN A 47 -23.85 18.74 -5.08
C ASN A 47 -22.32 18.85 -5.20
N LYS A 48 -21.60 18.36 -4.20
CA LYS A 48 -20.13 18.26 -4.11
C LYS A 48 -19.69 16.91 -4.64
N LEU A 49 -19.49 16.81 -5.97
CA LEU A 49 -19.32 15.53 -6.66
C LEU A 49 -17.96 15.36 -7.35
N THR A 50 -17.06 16.35 -7.25
CA THR A 50 -15.72 16.31 -7.84
C THR A 50 -14.76 15.40 -7.06
N PRO A 51 -13.60 14.98 -7.64
CA PRO A 51 -12.70 14.02 -7.03
C PRO A 51 -12.17 14.40 -5.64
N ILE A 52 -11.99 15.70 -5.34
CA ILE A 52 -11.50 16.13 -4.02
C ILE A 52 -12.43 15.69 -2.88
N TYR A 53 -13.76 15.62 -3.12
CA TYR A 53 -14.72 15.19 -2.12
C TYR A 53 -14.64 13.69 -1.81
N HIS A 54 -13.91 12.92 -2.62
CA HIS A 54 -13.52 11.57 -2.23
C HIS A 54 -12.59 11.62 -1.01
N ALA A 55 -11.55 12.45 -1.00
CA ALA A 55 -10.67 12.62 0.15
C ALA A 55 -11.39 13.26 1.33
N GLU A 56 -12.17 14.31 1.11
CA GLU A 56 -12.94 14.98 2.17
C GLU A 56 -14.00 14.07 2.83
N SER A 57 -14.50 13.05 2.11
CA SER A 57 -15.39 12.03 2.70
C SER A 57 -14.68 10.97 3.54
N ARG A 58 -13.35 10.99 3.57
CA ARG A 58 -12.48 10.02 4.24
C ARG A 58 -11.36 10.71 5.01
N PRO A 59 -11.68 11.65 5.92
CA PRO A 59 -10.65 12.34 6.67
C PRO A 59 -9.79 11.39 7.50
N ASP A 60 -8.60 11.82 7.86
CA ASP A 60 -7.56 11.05 8.55
C ASP A 60 -8.04 10.39 9.85
N PHE A 61 -8.88 11.09 10.64
CA PHE A 61 -9.46 10.54 11.88
C PHE A 61 -10.43 9.37 11.64
N ILE A 62 -11.00 9.21 10.46
CA ILE A 62 -11.81 8.03 10.08
C ILE A 62 -10.94 6.78 10.02
N GLU A 63 -9.76 6.88 9.43
CA GLU A 63 -8.75 5.83 9.45
C GLU A 63 -8.20 5.63 10.87
N GLY A 64 -7.78 6.71 11.54
CA GLY A 64 -7.23 6.67 12.89
C GLY A 64 -8.16 6.01 13.91
N GLY A 65 -9.45 6.36 13.91
CA GLY A 65 -10.44 5.74 14.79
C GLY A 65 -10.60 4.24 14.56
N SER A 66 -10.58 3.80 13.30
CA SER A 66 -10.62 2.38 12.95
C SER A 66 -9.34 1.64 13.37
N VAL A 67 -8.17 2.24 13.14
CA VAL A 67 -6.88 1.71 13.60
C VAL A 67 -6.85 1.56 15.12
N TYR A 68 -7.27 2.59 15.87
CA TYR A 68 -7.34 2.53 17.34
C TYR A 68 -8.21 1.34 17.80
N LYS A 69 -9.39 1.17 17.23
CA LYS A 69 -10.31 0.09 17.56
C LYS A 69 -9.70 -1.29 17.29
N LEU A 70 -9.12 -1.48 16.10
CA LEU A 70 -8.49 -2.75 15.73
C LEU A 70 -7.31 -3.11 16.64
N LEU A 71 -6.47 -2.13 17.00
CA LEU A 71 -5.35 -2.34 17.91
C LEU A 71 -5.83 -2.64 19.34
N SER A 72 -6.91 -2.00 19.81
CA SER A 72 -7.54 -2.34 21.09
C SER A 72 -8.06 -3.77 21.10
N TYR A 73 -8.65 -4.24 19.99
CA TYR A 73 -9.10 -5.62 19.87
C TYR A 73 -7.95 -6.63 19.81
N ALA A 74 -6.85 -6.28 19.14
CA ALA A 74 -5.64 -7.09 19.17
C ALA A 74 -5.05 -7.18 20.58
N GLU A 75 -5.02 -6.08 21.33
CA GLU A 75 -4.55 -6.02 22.73
C GLU A 75 -5.39 -6.93 23.64
N ILE A 76 -6.72 -6.79 23.65
CA ILE A 76 -7.60 -7.57 24.55
C ILE A 76 -7.69 -9.06 24.19
N THR A 77 -7.53 -9.44 22.92
CA THR A 77 -7.50 -10.84 22.48
C THR A 77 -6.09 -11.45 22.57
N GLY A 78 -5.07 -10.61 22.73
CA GLY A 78 -3.66 -11.01 22.64
C GLY A 78 -3.31 -11.55 21.26
N PHE A 79 -3.91 -11.02 20.19
CA PHE A 79 -3.63 -11.39 18.79
C PHE A 79 -2.46 -10.57 18.25
N GLU A 80 -1.34 -11.23 17.96
CA GLU A 80 -0.07 -10.56 17.59
C GLU A 80 0.17 -10.49 16.06
N LYS A 81 -0.66 -11.14 15.24
CA LYS A 81 -0.49 -11.20 13.78
C LYS A 81 -1.51 -10.36 13.00
N LEU A 82 -2.00 -9.28 13.63
CA LEU A 82 -2.74 -8.24 12.94
C LEU A 82 -1.81 -7.52 11.96
N TYR A 83 -2.23 -7.39 10.70
CA TYR A 83 -1.51 -6.69 9.66
C TYR A 83 -2.38 -5.53 9.16
N LEU A 84 -2.01 -4.31 9.54
CA LEU A 84 -2.67 -3.09 9.11
C LEU A 84 -2.17 -2.72 7.72
N VAL A 85 -3.01 -2.94 6.69
CA VAL A 85 -2.65 -2.66 5.30
C VAL A 85 -2.70 -1.15 5.00
N HIS A 86 -1.88 -0.68 4.07
CA HIS A 86 -1.91 0.63 3.40
C HIS A 86 -2.20 1.84 4.32
N ILE A 87 -1.59 1.93 5.49
CA ILE A 87 -1.70 3.08 6.40
C ILE A 87 -1.27 4.36 5.66
N SER A 88 -2.12 5.38 5.70
CA SER A 88 -2.00 6.56 4.87
C SER A 88 -1.81 7.88 5.63
N SER A 89 -2.19 7.95 6.92
CA SER A 89 -2.29 9.20 7.65
C SER A 89 -1.32 9.31 8.83
N LYS A 90 -0.95 10.55 9.14
CA LYS A 90 -0.18 10.91 10.33
C LYS A 90 -0.91 10.53 11.62
N GLU A 91 -2.23 10.70 11.65
CA GLU A 91 -3.06 10.38 12.81
C GLU A 91 -2.99 8.88 13.12
N SER A 92 -3.17 8.03 12.10
CA SER A 92 -3.03 6.57 12.25
C SER A 92 -1.65 6.16 12.74
N MET A 93 -0.58 6.77 12.20
CA MET A 93 0.78 6.46 12.63
C MET A 93 1.06 6.84 14.07
N LYS A 94 0.52 7.95 14.60
CA LYS A 94 0.64 8.30 16.01
C LYS A 94 -0.03 7.26 16.93
N ILE A 95 -1.23 6.84 16.58
CA ILE A 95 -1.96 5.77 17.30
C ILE A 95 -1.14 4.47 17.29
N ILE A 96 -0.62 4.07 16.15
CA ILE A 96 0.26 2.91 15.97
C ILE A 96 1.48 3.00 16.89
N GLU A 97 2.14 4.15 16.94
CA GLU A 97 3.30 4.37 17.80
C GLU A 97 2.96 4.24 19.29
N ASP A 98 1.79 4.72 19.70
CA ASP A 98 1.36 4.63 21.10
C ASP A 98 1.05 3.19 21.51
N PHE A 99 0.42 2.38 20.65
CA PHE A 99 0.23 0.96 20.93
C PHE A 99 1.54 0.16 20.92
N ARG A 100 2.50 0.51 20.07
CA ARG A 100 3.85 -0.09 20.12
C ARG A 100 4.58 0.20 21.44
N LYS A 101 4.46 1.44 21.96
CA LYS A 101 5.02 1.81 23.29
C LYS A 101 4.42 0.98 24.43
N LYS A 102 3.14 0.57 24.29
CA LYS A 102 2.49 -0.36 25.25
C LYS A 102 2.93 -1.82 25.09
N GLY A 103 3.72 -2.14 24.07
CA GLY A 103 4.19 -3.51 23.80
C GLY A 103 3.23 -4.35 22.98
N VAL A 104 2.16 -3.79 22.41
CA VAL A 104 1.26 -4.52 21.50
C VAL A 104 1.99 -4.85 20.20
N LYS A 105 1.92 -6.11 19.77
CA LYS A 105 2.57 -6.59 18.55
C LYS A 105 1.60 -6.65 17.39
N PHE A 106 2.00 -6.13 16.26
CA PHE A 106 1.27 -6.11 14.99
C PHE A 106 2.20 -5.64 13.87
N PHE A 107 1.74 -5.76 12.63
CA PHE A 107 2.48 -5.30 11.44
C PHE A 107 1.82 -4.09 10.81
N VAL A 108 2.64 -3.21 10.25
CA VAL A 108 2.21 -1.97 9.61
C VAL A 108 2.72 -1.91 8.17
N GLU A 109 1.80 -1.75 7.25
CA GLU A 109 2.10 -1.54 5.84
C GLU A 109 1.71 -0.13 5.42
N SER A 110 2.51 0.45 4.53
CA SER A 110 2.12 1.61 3.74
C SER A 110 2.44 1.37 2.26
N CYS A 111 2.21 2.37 1.42
CA CYS A 111 2.36 2.25 -0.02
C CYS A 111 3.04 3.49 -0.62
N PRO A 112 3.68 3.39 -1.81
CA PRO A 112 4.34 4.53 -2.46
C PRO A 112 3.45 5.75 -2.64
N GLN A 113 2.16 5.57 -2.93
CA GLN A 113 1.21 6.68 -3.11
C GLN A 113 1.12 7.59 -1.88
N TYR A 114 1.24 7.06 -0.66
CA TYR A 114 1.20 7.83 0.58
C TYR A 114 2.55 8.46 0.95
N ILE A 115 3.61 8.14 0.18
CA ILE A 115 4.96 8.72 0.34
C ILE A 115 5.20 9.82 -0.70
N PHE A 116 4.66 9.67 -1.92
CA PHE A 116 5.03 10.46 -3.08
C PHE A 116 3.92 11.32 -3.68
N LEU A 117 2.64 11.03 -3.37
CA LEU A 117 1.49 11.76 -3.91
C LEU A 117 0.69 12.42 -2.79
N THR A 118 0.05 13.55 -3.11
CA THR A 118 -0.81 14.30 -2.18
C THR A 118 -2.23 14.45 -2.73
N GLU A 119 -3.19 14.83 -1.86
CA GLU A 119 -4.58 15.06 -2.23
C GLU A 119 -4.75 16.18 -3.28
N GLU A 120 -3.73 17.02 -3.50
CA GLU A 120 -3.71 18.03 -4.56
C GLU A 120 -3.92 17.42 -5.94
N LYS A 121 -3.55 16.14 -6.13
CA LYS A 121 -3.82 15.36 -7.34
C LYS A 121 -5.32 15.31 -7.71
N TYR A 122 -6.20 15.35 -6.72
CA TYR A 122 -7.64 15.38 -6.97
C TYR A 122 -8.15 16.69 -7.57
N LEU A 123 -7.38 17.77 -7.49
CA LEU A 123 -7.68 19.08 -8.09
C LEU A 123 -7.21 19.20 -9.54
N GLU A 124 -6.38 18.27 -10.01
CA GLU A 124 -5.91 18.24 -11.39
C GLU A 124 -7.03 17.82 -12.35
N LYS A 125 -6.88 18.14 -13.63
CA LYS A 125 -7.85 17.80 -14.69
C LYS A 125 -8.15 16.29 -14.74
N ASN A 126 -7.16 15.47 -14.43
CA ASN A 126 -7.24 14.01 -14.35
C ASN A 126 -7.37 13.48 -12.92
N GLY A 127 -7.93 14.24 -12.01
CA GLY A 127 -8.04 13.87 -10.58
C GLY A 127 -8.76 12.55 -10.31
N LEU A 128 -9.61 12.09 -11.23
CA LEU A 128 -10.26 10.76 -11.14
C LEU A 128 -9.27 9.61 -11.20
N ASP A 129 -8.15 9.76 -11.92
CA ASP A 129 -7.16 8.71 -12.12
C ASP A 129 -6.48 8.31 -10.81
N PHE A 130 -6.52 9.22 -9.82
CA PHE A 130 -5.90 9.06 -8.49
C PHE A 130 -6.87 8.57 -7.41
N ILE A 131 -8.15 8.32 -7.72
CA ILE A 131 -9.11 7.85 -6.70
C ILE A 131 -8.75 6.44 -6.22
N LEU A 132 -8.50 6.32 -4.89
CA LEU A 132 -8.20 5.07 -4.18
C LEU A 132 -8.67 5.17 -2.72
N SER A 133 -8.69 4.06 -1.99
CA SER A 133 -9.09 4.00 -0.57
C SER A 133 -8.08 3.21 0.27
N PRO A 134 -7.49 3.82 1.31
CA PRO A 134 -7.65 5.20 1.76
C PRO A 134 -7.25 6.24 0.69
N PRO A 135 -7.78 7.48 0.75
CA PRO A 135 -7.43 8.48 -0.25
C PRO A 135 -6.00 8.99 -0.09
N LEU A 136 -5.48 9.67 -1.12
CA LEU A 136 -4.30 10.50 -0.97
C LEU A 136 -4.53 11.55 0.11
N ARG A 137 -3.50 11.87 0.87
CA ARG A 137 -3.56 12.72 2.04
C ARG A 137 -2.86 14.06 1.80
N LYS A 138 -2.92 14.94 2.80
CA LYS A 138 -2.22 16.21 2.80
C LYS A 138 -0.70 16.00 2.82
N LYS A 139 0.03 17.02 2.42
CA LYS A 139 1.51 17.03 2.42
C LYS A 139 2.13 16.70 3.77
N GLU A 140 1.48 17.09 4.87
CA GLU A 140 1.95 16.79 6.22
C GLU A 140 1.85 15.29 6.57
N ASP A 141 0.80 14.60 6.08
CA ASP A 141 0.64 13.16 6.24
C ASP A 141 1.71 12.42 5.43
N THR A 142 1.85 12.78 4.15
CA THR A 142 2.86 12.21 3.25
C THR A 142 4.27 12.34 3.84
N LYS A 143 4.59 13.51 4.39
CA LYS A 143 5.87 13.73 5.09
C LYS A 143 6.00 12.80 6.30
N TYR A 144 4.96 12.69 7.13
CA TYR A 144 5.00 11.85 8.34
C TYR A 144 5.15 10.36 8.01
N ILE A 145 4.47 9.86 6.97
CA ILE A 145 4.61 8.49 6.48
C ILE A 145 6.05 8.25 6.01
N LYS A 146 6.63 9.17 5.22
CA LYS A 146 8.01 9.08 4.77
C LYS A 146 9.00 9.08 5.94
N ASP A 147 8.84 9.98 6.89
CA ASP A 147 9.67 10.04 8.10
C ASP A 147 9.52 8.75 8.93
N SER A 148 8.31 8.19 9.00
CA SER A 148 8.04 6.92 9.68
C SER A 148 8.74 5.74 9.02
N LEU A 149 8.82 5.70 7.69
CA LEU A 149 9.59 4.69 6.95
C LEU A 149 11.09 4.81 7.29
N ILE A 150 11.66 6.02 7.19
CA ILE A 150 13.07 6.28 7.48
C ILE A 150 13.42 5.89 8.93
N ASN A 151 12.50 6.10 9.87
CA ASN A 151 12.67 5.77 11.29
C ASN A 151 12.27 4.33 11.64
N LYS A 152 12.13 3.44 10.64
CA LYS A 152 11.84 2.00 10.82
C LYS A 152 10.51 1.72 11.56
N LYS A 153 9.53 2.61 11.43
CA LYS A 153 8.20 2.48 12.05
C LYS A 153 7.17 1.81 11.13
N ILE A 154 7.53 1.57 9.87
CA ILE A 154 6.73 0.84 8.88
C ILE A 154 7.44 -0.46 8.59
N ASP A 155 6.72 -1.58 8.64
CA ASP A 155 7.28 -2.91 8.46
C ASP A 155 7.39 -3.30 6.98
N VAL A 156 6.40 -2.91 6.17
CA VAL A 156 6.30 -3.27 4.75
C VAL A 156 5.87 -2.07 3.91
N ILE A 157 6.46 -1.93 2.73
CA ILE A 157 5.92 -1.07 1.67
C ILE A 157 5.39 -1.98 0.56
N ALA A 158 4.05 -2.05 0.45
CA ALA A 158 3.33 -2.76 -0.61
C ALA A 158 2.87 -1.80 -1.72
N THR A 159 1.86 -2.16 -2.51
CA THR A 159 1.40 -1.33 -3.64
C THR A 159 -0.08 -1.00 -3.60
N ASP A 160 -0.87 -1.87 -3.03
CA ASP A 160 -2.34 -1.85 -3.17
C ASP A 160 -2.78 -1.71 -4.64
N HIS A 161 -2.06 -2.41 -5.55
CA HIS A 161 -2.23 -2.28 -6.99
C HIS A 161 -3.61 -2.72 -7.44
N CYS A 162 -4.29 -1.84 -8.19
CA CYS A 162 -5.52 -2.12 -8.91
C CYS A 162 -5.35 -1.76 -10.39
N SER A 163 -5.83 -2.64 -11.27
CA SER A 163 -5.65 -2.50 -12.72
C SER A 163 -6.85 -1.87 -13.43
N PHE A 164 -7.59 -0.97 -12.76
CA PHE A 164 -8.65 -0.20 -13.41
C PHE A 164 -8.09 0.66 -14.53
N THR A 165 -8.77 0.66 -15.67
CA THR A 165 -8.39 1.47 -16.83
C THR A 165 -8.85 2.93 -16.68
N LEU A 166 -8.33 3.84 -17.50
CA LEU A 166 -8.83 5.24 -17.57
C LEU A 166 -10.31 5.30 -17.95
N GLU A 167 -10.81 4.34 -18.75
CA GLU A 167 -12.22 4.21 -19.06
C GLU A 167 -13.05 3.85 -17.81
N ASP A 168 -12.57 2.94 -16.98
CA ASP A 168 -13.21 2.65 -15.70
C ASP A 168 -13.23 3.87 -14.78
N LYS A 169 -12.12 4.59 -14.67
CA LYS A 169 -12.02 5.84 -13.90
C LYS A 169 -12.98 6.91 -14.39
N ALA A 170 -13.17 7.00 -15.70
CA ALA A 170 -14.08 7.97 -16.32
C ALA A 170 -15.55 7.82 -15.92
N LYS A 171 -15.97 6.69 -15.36
CA LYS A 171 -17.30 6.50 -14.76
C LYS A 171 -17.59 7.51 -13.65
N GLY A 172 -16.55 8.02 -13.00
CA GLY A 172 -16.63 9.04 -11.94
C GLY A 172 -16.82 10.49 -12.42
N LYS A 173 -16.90 10.78 -13.72
CA LYS A 173 -16.95 12.14 -14.26
C LYS A 173 -18.09 13.01 -13.72
N THR A 174 -19.23 12.42 -13.44
CA THR A 174 -20.40 13.12 -12.91
C THR A 174 -20.54 13.01 -11.40
N ASP A 175 -19.94 12.00 -10.80
CA ASP A 175 -19.99 11.74 -9.37
C ASP A 175 -18.80 10.85 -8.98
N PHE A 176 -17.91 11.37 -8.15
CA PHE A 176 -16.71 10.65 -7.71
C PHE A 176 -17.02 9.27 -7.11
N LYS A 177 -18.22 9.06 -6.57
CA LYS A 177 -18.64 7.78 -5.98
C LYS A 177 -18.79 6.65 -7.01
N LEU A 178 -18.92 6.98 -8.28
CA LEU A 178 -18.99 6.02 -9.39
C LEU A 178 -17.60 5.63 -9.90
N CYS A 179 -16.56 6.34 -9.50
CA CYS A 179 -15.19 6.00 -9.83
C CYS A 179 -14.74 4.78 -9.01
N PRO A 180 -14.23 3.70 -9.63
CA PRO A 180 -13.67 2.59 -8.87
C PRO A 180 -12.43 3.04 -8.09
N ASN A 181 -12.35 2.59 -6.82
CA ASN A 181 -11.26 2.94 -5.93
C ASN A 181 -10.07 1.99 -6.13
N GLY A 182 -8.92 2.56 -6.45
CA GLY A 182 -7.65 1.85 -6.64
C GLY A 182 -6.86 2.41 -7.82
N ILE A 183 -5.55 2.35 -7.74
CA ILE A 183 -4.61 2.86 -8.74
C ILE A 183 -3.57 1.80 -9.09
N PRO A 184 -2.95 1.83 -10.30
CA PRO A 184 -1.80 1.00 -10.61
C PRO A 184 -0.56 1.45 -9.82
N GLY A 185 0.43 0.57 -9.62
CA GLY A 185 1.66 0.91 -8.89
C GLY A 185 2.59 -0.27 -8.63
N VAL A 186 2.26 -1.49 -9.11
CA VAL A 186 3.08 -2.68 -8.84
C VAL A 186 4.46 -2.58 -9.48
N GLU A 187 4.55 -2.00 -10.66
CA GLU A 187 5.79 -1.85 -11.41
C GLU A 187 6.66 -0.71 -10.88
N GLU A 188 6.02 0.34 -10.36
CA GLU A 188 6.70 1.57 -9.94
C GLU A 188 7.22 1.52 -8.50
N ARG A 189 6.74 0.61 -7.66
CA ARG A 189 7.14 0.50 -6.24
C ARG A 189 8.65 0.44 -6.06
N VAL A 190 9.32 -0.48 -6.75
CA VAL A 190 10.75 -0.67 -6.64
C VAL A 190 11.53 0.52 -7.19
N PRO A 191 11.29 1.02 -8.41
CA PRO A 191 11.96 2.20 -8.94
C PRO A 191 11.82 3.44 -8.05
N LEU A 192 10.61 3.73 -7.54
CA LEU A 192 10.37 4.90 -6.68
C LEU A 192 11.16 4.84 -5.38
N LEU A 193 11.09 3.72 -4.66
CA LEU A 193 11.82 3.56 -3.39
C LEU A 193 13.33 3.47 -3.59
N PHE A 194 13.77 2.79 -4.65
CA PHE A 194 15.19 2.68 -4.95
C PHE A 194 15.79 4.02 -5.40
N ASN A 195 15.00 4.88 -6.04
CA ASN A 195 15.39 6.26 -6.30
C ASN A 195 15.68 7.05 -5.01
N GLU A 196 14.94 6.80 -3.92
CA GLU A 196 15.26 7.36 -2.61
C GLU A 196 16.60 6.84 -2.05
N VAL A 197 16.94 5.57 -2.32
CA VAL A 197 18.23 4.99 -1.93
C VAL A 197 19.38 5.63 -2.71
N ILE A 198 19.25 5.75 -4.04
CA ILE A 198 20.31 6.36 -4.90
C ILE A 198 20.61 7.80 -4.51
N ASN A 199 19.59 8.53 -4.03
CA ASN A 199 19.71 9.94 -3.64
C ASN A 199 19.95 10.12 -2.12
N ASP A 200 20.41 9.11 -1.41
CA ASP A 200 20.74 9.12 0.03
C ASP A 200 19.59 9.59 0.96
N ARG A 201 18.32 9.43 0.51
CA ARG A 201 17.12 9.78 1.30
C ARG A 201 16.49 8.57 2.01
N LEU A 202 16.91 7.36 1.67
CA LEU A 202 16.51 6.11 2.30
C LEU A 202 17.72 5.18 2.35
N SER A 203 18.00 4.53 3.50
CA SER A 203 19.08 3.55 3.55
C SER A 203 18.71 2.28 2.78
N VAL A 204 19.70 1.64 2.14
CA VAL A 204 19.52 0.36 1.45
C VAL A 204 19.00 -0.73 2.41
N GLU A 205 19.41 -0.69 3.66
CA GLU A 205 18.95 -1.63 4.70
C GLU A 205 17.42 -1.52 4.90
N ILE A 206 16.88 -0.31 5.04
CA ILE A 206 15.43 -0.08 5.22
C ILE A 206 14.69 -0.52 3.95
N PHE A 207 15.20 -0.17 2.78
CA PHE A 207 14.62 -0.60 1.51
C PHE A 207 14.51 -2.14 1.44
N LEU A 208 15.61 -2.86 1.66
CA LEU A 208 15.63 -4.34 1.60
C LEU A 208 14.73 -4.96 2.66
N LYS A 209 14.72 -4.42 3.88
CA LYS A 209 13.83 -4.90 4.95
C LYS A 209 12.37 -4.75 4.58
N THR A 210 11.95 -3.56 4.15
CA THR A 210 10.53 -3.25 3.95
C THR A 210 9.95 -3.78 2.64
N VAL A 211 10.79 -4.02 1.63
CA VAL A 211 10.37 -4.48 0.29
C VAL A 211 10.57 -5.98 0.09
N CYS A 212 11.56 -6.58 0.77
CA CYS A 212 11.97 -7.98 0.55
C CYS A 212 11.87 -8.84 1.81
N GLU A 213 12.64 -8.52 2.86
CA GLU A 213 12.85 -9.40 4.01
C GLU A 213 11.60 -9.52 4.90
N ASN A 214 11.04 -8.39 5.36
CA ASN A 214 9.89 -8.38 6.25
C ASN A 214 8.66 -9.03 5.61
N PRO A 215 8.24 -8.71 4.35
CA PRO A 215 7.12 -9.41 3.73
C PRO A 215 7.39 -10.92 3.62
N ALA A 216 8.62 -11.36 3.31
CA ALA A 216 8.94 -12.77 3.26
C ALA A 216 8.81 -13.46 4.64
N LYS A 217 9.25 -12.80 5.71
CA LYS A 217 9.10 -13.30 7.10
C LYS A 217 7.66 -13.36 7.55
N ILE A 218 6.91 -12.26 7.37
CA ILE A 218 5.52 -12.14 7.82
C ILE A 218 4.64 -13.19 7.15
N PHE A 219 4.85 -13.42 5.85
CA PHE A 219 4.03 -14.36 5.07
C PHE A 219 4.61 -15.76 4.95
N GLY A 220 5.64 -16.11 5.74
CA GLY A 220 6.18 -17.48 5.83
C GLY A 220 6.92 -17.95 4.57
N LEU A 221 7.62 -17.05 3.88
CA LEU A 221 8.42 -17.36 2.69
C LEU A 221 9.93 -17.27 2.93
N PHE A 222 10.33 -16.73 4.09
CA PHE A 222 11.73 -16.61 4.48
C PHE A 222 12.26 -17.96 5.02
N PRO A 223 13.53 -18.37 4.71
CA PRO A 223 14.55 -17.66 3.94
C PRO A 223 14.54 -17.98 2.45
N LYS A 224 13.56 -18.72 1.94
CA LYS A 224 13.48 -19.04 0.50
C LYS A 224 13.39 -17.78 -0.37
N LYS A 225 12.67 -16.78 0.12
CA LYS A 225 12.55 -15.43 -0.44
C LYS A 225 13.02 -14.39 0.57
N GLY A 226 13.30 -13.17 0.08
CA GLY A 226 13.60 -12.01 0.93
C GLY A 226 15.05 -11.84 1.34
N ILE A 227 15.94 -12.74 0.93
CA ILE A 227 17.38 -12.70 1.19
C ILE A 227 18.13 -13.37 0.04
N LEU A 228 19.40 -12.95 -0.18
CA LEU A 228 20.35 -13.64 -1.05
C LEU A 228 21.36 -14.38 -0.18
N THR A 229 21.14 -15.69 -0.02
CA THR A 229 22.02 -16.59 0.71
C THR A 229 21.97 -17.97 0.06
N GLU A 230 22.90 -18.85 0.40
CA GLU A 230 22.89 -20.22 -0.07
C GLU A 230 21.57 -20.92 0.31
N GLY A 231 20.91 -21.54 -0.67
CA GLY A 231 19.61 -22.20 -0.51
C GLY A 231 18.40 -21.31 -0.74
N SER A 232 18.55 -19.99 -0.86
CA SER A 232 17.47 -19.08 -1.26
C SER A 232 17.29 -19.02 -2.78
N ASP A 233 16.13 -18.54 -3.23
CA ASP A 233 15.89 -18.27 -4.63
C ASP A 233 16.70 -17.03 -5.07
N ALA A 234 17.37 -17.10 -6.22
CA ALA A 234 18.07 -15.97 -6.81
C ALA A 234 17.08 -15.06 -7.54
N ASP A 235 16.38 -14.22 -6.75
CA ASP A 235 15.47 -13.19 -7.24
C ASP A 235 16.18 -11.85 -7.16
N ILE A 236 16.55 -11.29 -8.30
CA ILE A 236 17.45 -10.12 -8.39
C ILE A 236 16.90 -9.16 -9.44
N PHE A 237 17.10 -7.87 -9.24
CA PHE A 237 16.93 -6.89 -10.29
C PHE A 237 18.21 -6.07 -10.47
N GLU A 238 18.44 -5.63 -11.70
CA GLU A 238 19.46 -4.68 -12.05
C GLU A 238 18.82 -3.36 -12.48
N LYS A 239 19.46 -2.26 -12.13
CA LYS A 239 19.03 -0.92 -12.50
C LYS A 239 19.75 -0.43 -13.75
N LYS A 240 19.09 0.49 -14.46
CA LYS A 240 19.68 1.30 -15.53
C LYS A 240 19.28 2.75 -15.33
N ASP A 241 20.20 3.66 -15.61
CA ASP A 241 19.91 5.10 -15.59
C ASP A 241 18.98 5.44 -16.77
N ALA A 242 17.71 5.67 -16.49
CA ALA A 242 16.68 5.97 -17.47
C ALA A 242 15.41 6.50 -16.79
N LYS A 243 14.47 7.00 -17.60
CA LYS A 243 13.11 7.36 -17.15
C LYS A 243 12.17 6.19 -17.45
N ILE A 244 11.12 6.03 -16.62
CA ILE A 244 10.01 5.11 -16.93
C ILE A 244 9.38 5.57 -18.24
N LYS A 245 9.38 4.72 -19.25
CA LYS A 245 8.80 5.03 -20.57
C LYS A 245 7.55 4.23 -20.90
N ASN A 246 7.50 2.98 -20.46
CA ASN A 246 6.39 2.08 -20.74
C ASN A 246 6.03 1.31 -19.49
N VAL A 247 4.74 1.28 -19.15
CA VAL A 247 4.22 0.44 -18.08
C VAL A 247 3.56 -0.80 -18.68
N HIS A 248 3.82 -1.97 -18.08
CA HIS A 248 3.28 -3.25 -18.55
C HIS A 248 1.95 -3.61 -17.89
N THR A 249 1.46 -2.75 -17.00
CA THR A 249 0.19 -2.96 -16.31
C THR A 249 -1.01 -2.97 -17.28
N ALA A 250 -2.00 -3.79 -16.99
CA ALA A 250 -3.26 -3.82 -17.73
C ALA A 250 -4.03 -2.49 -17.68
N ALA A 251 -3.79 -1.65 -16.67
CA ALA A 251 -4.36 -0.29 -16.56
C ALA A 251 -3.92 0.65 -17.69
N LYS A 252 -2.74 0.41 -18.29
CA LYS A 252 -2.14 1.19 -19.40
C LYS A 252 -1.87 2.66 -19.05
N TYR A 253 -1.75 3.00 -17.80
CA TYR A 253 -1.30 4.31 -17.32
C TYR A 253 -0.55 4.15 -16.00
N SER A 254 0.18 5.19 -15.60
CA SER A 254 0.84 5.28 -14.29
C SER A 254 0.41 6.57 -13.59
N CYS A 255 0.21 6.49 -12.27
CA CYS A 255 0.02 7.66 -11.42
C CYS A 255 1.34 8.42 -11.17
N TYR A 256 2.45 7.88 -11.64
CA TYR A 256 3.81 8.41 -11.44
C TYR A 256 4.47 8.84 -12.76
N ASP A 257 3.67 9.05 -13.82
CA ASP A 257 4.17 9.59 -15.08
C ASP A 257 4.89 10.91 -14.83
N ASN A 258 6.07 11.06 -15.43
CA ASN A 258 6.97 12.21 -15.26
C ASN A 258 7.58 12.36 -13.85
N PHE A 259 7.42 11.36 -12.96
CA PHE A 259 8.14 11.38 -11.68
C PHE A 259 9.67 11.35 -11.95
N PRO A 260 10.47 12.22 -11.29
CA PRO A 260 11.90 12.29 -11.56
C PRO A 260 12.60 11.07 -10.94
N LEU A 261 12.87 10.07 -11.76
CA LEU A 261 13.64 8.89 -11.37
C LEU A 261 15.05 8.98 -11.94
N SER A 262 16.04 8.65 -11.11
CA SER A 262 17.44 8.52 -11.51
C SER A 262 17.72 7.18 -12.17
N ALA A 263 16.92 6.15 -11.88
CA ALA A 263 17.08 4.82 -12.44
C ALA A 263 15.77 4.04 -12.51
N VAL A 264 15.69 3.10 -13.44
CA VAL A 264 14.60 2.15 -13.61
C VAL A 264 15.12 0.71 -13.53
N VAL A 265 14.23 -0.25 -13.35
CA VAL A 265 14.57 -1.68 -13.43
C VAL A 265 14.79 -2.03 -14.90
N ASP A 266 15.98 -2.56 -15.22
CA ASP A 266 16.35 -2.99 -16.56
C ASP A 266 16.23 -4.49 -16.75
N THR A 267 16.78 -5.23 -15.80
CA THR A 267 16.82 -6.70 -15.82
C THR A 267 16.14 -7.25 -14.57
N VAL A 268 15.29 -8.25 -14.74
CA VAL A 268 14.71 -9.02 -13.63
C VAL A 268 15.07 -10.49 -13.78
N ILE A 269 15.66 -11.03 -12.74
CA ILE A 269 16.03 -12.43 -12.59
C ILE A 269 15.08 -13.07 -11.59
N LEU A 270 14.46 -14.16 -11.95
CA LEU A 270 13.58 -14.95 -11.09
C LEU A 270 14.10 -16.36 -10.97
N ARG A 271 14.50 -16.76 -9.76
CA ARG A 271 15.14 -18.08 -9.50
C ARG A 271 16.29 -18.38 -10.45
N GLY A 272 17.17 -17.40 -10.65
CA GLY A 272 18.34 -17.52 -11.51
C GLY A 272 18.08 -17.40 -13.03
N ASN A 273 16.81 -17.22 -13.45
CA ASN A 273 16.48 -17.06 -14.87
C ASN A 273 16.11 -15.62 -15.20
N ILE A 274 16.69 -15.05 -16.24
CA ILE A 274 16.33 -13.71 -16.72
C ILE A 274 14.93 -13.78 -17.32
N ILE A 275 13.99 -13.00 -16.75
CA ILE A 275 12.61 -12.93 -17.24
C ILE A 275 12.30 -11.59 -17.92
N ILE A 276 12.99 -10.52 -17.54
CA ILE A 276 12.92 -9.20 -18.17
C ILE A 276 14.34 -8.74 -18.47
N LYS A 277 14.57 -8.16 -19.64
CA LYS A 277 15.83 -7.50 -20.03
C LYS A 277 15.55 -6.32 -20.95
N ASN A 278 16.22 -5.19 -20.71
CA ASN A 278 15.98 -3.91 -21.42
C ASN A 278 14.51 -3.47 -21.36
N ASN A 279 13.83 -3.72 -20.23
CA ASN A 279 12.41 -3.48 -20.02
C ASN A 279 11.49 -4.29 -20.95
N GLU A 280 11.94 -5.41 -21.49
CA GLU A 280 11.13 -6.32 -22.33
C GLU A 280 10.99 -7.69 -21.68
N LEU A 281 9.77 -8.25 -21.74
CA LEU A 281 9.51 -9.60 -21.23
C LEU A 281 10.13 -10.64 -22.15
N ILE A 282 11.18 -11.35 -21.67
CA ILE A 282 11.89 -12.40 -22.42
C ILE A 282 11.24 -13.76 -22.21
N GLN A 283 10.83 -14.07 -21.00
CA GLN A 283 10.27 -15.38 -20.64
C GLN A 283 8.88 -15.22 -20.00
N LYS A 284 7.90 -15.86 -20.61
CA LYS A 284 6.51 -15.94 -20.10
C LYS A 284 6.36 -17.10 -19.10
N SER A 285 5.38 -16.98 -18.18
CA SER A 285 4.85 -18.08 -17.36
C SER A 285 5.88 -18.81 -16.49
N SER A 286 6.73 -18.06 -15.76
CA SER A 286 7.70 -18.64 -14.82
C SER A 286 7.23 -18.67 -13.37
N GLY A 287 6.01 -18.20 -13.06
CA GLY A 287 5.43 -18.24 -11.72
C GLY A 287 5.26 -19.65 -11.16
N LYS A 288 5.55 -19.85 -9.87
CA LYS A 288 5.33 -21.11 -9.15
C LYS A 288 4.67 -20.80 -7.80
N PHE A 289 3.75 -21.67 -7.39
CA PHE A 289 3.21 -21.62 -6.03
C PHE A 289 4.35 -21.94 -5.04
N ILE A 290 4.46 -21.14 -3.99
CA ILE A 290 5.42 -21.35 -2.91
C ILE A 290 4.63 -21.68 -1.66
N LYS A 291 4.88 -22.90 -1.11
CA LYS A 291 4.30 -23.29 0.17
C LYS A 291 4.94 -22.47 1.28
N ARG A 292 4.13 -22.02 2.24
CA ARG A 292 4.62 -21.37 3.48
C ARG A 292 5.46 -22.35 4.28
N ILE A 293 6.53 -21.85 4.88
CA ILE A 293 7.45 -22.58 5.76
C ILE A 293 7.04 -22.35 7.21
#